data_13a9ae4d117349d2f3e2c84c8314b4d9
#
_entry.id   13a9ae4d117349d2f3e2c84c8314b4d9
#
_cell.length_a   1.000
_cell.length_b   1.000
_cell.length_c   1.000
_cell.angle_alpha   90.00
_cell.angle_beta   90.00
_cell.angle_gamma   90.00
#
_symmetry.space_group_name_H-M   'P 1'
#
loop_
_entity.id
_entity.type
_entity.pdbx_description
1 polymer ?
#
loop_
_entity_poly.entity_id
_entity_poly.type
_entity_poly.pdbx_seq_one_letter_code
_entity_poly.pdbx_strand_id
1 'polypeptide(L)'
;KPNALNPLASVFRLLGEELETVSYDPLGTFHIEPDAPGLRRHADLAKLVSEVKRFSPRGAEELERAVPKIRTMYASLSGLPTTALRADWKVALMILSRYMKAMAGLGPYSGVLPQPTVKLLDFLDIKDPWMRYLADLECFLLSGVDASGTVSAEFAAVFGASDSLGVSEFPRGGAEEIAKALQRGLEKYGGEVRLKTHVDEIIVENGTAVGVKLANGKGEIRAPIVLSNASVWDTYGTLLPKGAA
;
A
#
# COMPACT_ATOMS: atom_id res chain seq x y z
N LYS A 1 -0.85 -11.41 -10.53
CA LYS A 1 0.48 -11.06 -11.09
C LYS A 1 1.11 -10.02 -10.17
N PRO A 2 2.43 -10.11 -9.88
CA PRO A 2 3.12 -9.09 -9.10
C PRO A 2 3.13 -7.78 -9.89
N ASN A 3 2.81 -6.70 -9.21
CA ASN A 3 2.82 -5.34 -9.76
C ASN A 3 3.34 -4.37 -8.69
N ALA A 4 3.52 -3.10 -9.04
CA ALA A 4 4.00 -2.06 -8.13
C ALA A 4 3.17 -1.92 -6.85
N LEU A 5 1.89 -2.24 -6.92
CA LEU A 5 0.93 -2.09 -5.83
C LEU A 5 0.74 -3.37 -5.00
N ASN A 6 1.47 -4.44 -5.31
CA ASN A 6 1.52 -5.67 -4.51
C ASN A 6 2.98 -6.12 -4.29
N PRO A 7 3.75 -5.39 -3.47
CA PRO A 7 5.14 -5.71 -3.19
C PRO A 7 5.31 -7.06 -2.48
N LEU A 8 4.36 -7.46 -1.62
CA LEU A 8 4.40 -8.72 -0.89
C LEU A 8 4.41 -9.93 -1.82
N ALA A 9 3.56 -9.94 -2.85
CA ALA A 9 3.55 -11.00 -3.86
C ALA A 9 4.88 -11.08 -4.64
N SER A 10 5.55 -9.95 -4.85
CA SER A 10 6.88 -9.90 -5.46
C SER A 10 7.94 -10.52 -4.56
N VAL A 11 7.91 -10.20 -3.26
CA VAL A 11 8.84 -10.76 -2.26
C VAL A 11 8.67 -12.27 -2.15
N PHE A 12 7.43 -12.77 -1.99
CA PHE A 12 7.18 -14.21 -1.89
C PHE A 12 7.66 -14.97 -3.11
N ARG A 13 7.42 -14.44 -4.31
CA ARG A 13 7.95 -15.06 -5.53
C ARG A 13 9.47 -15.13 -5.55
N LEU A 14 10.17 -14.07 -5.12
CA LEU A 14 11.63 -14.07 -5.03
C LEU A 14 12.15 -15.09 -4.01
N LEU A 15 11.43 -15.26 -2.91
CA LEU A 15 11.75 -16.26 -1.88
C LEU A 15 11.36 -17.68 -2.30
N GLY A 16 10.53 -17.86 -3.32
CA GLY A 16 9.93 -19.14 -3.68
C GLY A 16 8.96 -19.65 -2.62
N GLU A 17 8.28 -18.72 -1.93
CA GLU A 17 7.26 -19.01 -0.92
C GLU A 17 5.86 -18.75 -1.48
N GLU A 18 4.91 -19.55 -1.05
CA GLU A 18 3.50 -19.40 -1.38
C GLU A 18 2.67 -19.29 -0.09
N LEU A 19 1.61 -18.49 -0.16
CA LEU A 19 0.60 -18.39 0.90
C LEU A 19 -0.69 -19.03 0.40
N GLU A 20 -1.23 -19.95 1.18
CA GLU A 20 -2.60 -20.38 1.00
C GLU A 20 -3.54 -19.26 1.44
N THR A 21 -4.44 -18.84 0.55
CA THR A 21 -5.38 -17.75 0.81
C THR A 21 -6.83 -18.20 0.68
N VAL A 22 -7.72 -17.49 1.35
CA VAL A 22 -9.17 -17.60 1.21
C VAL A 22 -9.68 -16.32 0.62
N SER A 23 -10.31 -16.41 -0.55
CA SER A 23 -10.96 -15.27 -1.21
C SER A 23 -12.32 -14.97 -0.60
N TYR A 24 -12.69 -13.71 -0.51
CA TYR A 24 -14.00 -13.27 -0.03
C TYR A 24 -14.50 -12.04 -0.83
N ASP A 25 -15.81 -12.00 -1.02
CA ASP A 25 -16.59 -10.90 -1.58
C ASP A 25 -18.04 -11.03 -1.04
N PRO A 26 -18.62 -10.00 -0.45
CA PRO A 26 -18.14 -8.61 -0.33
C PRO A 26 -17.02 -8.45 0.69
N LEU A 27 -16.28 -7.33 0.59
CA LEU A 27 -15.22 -6.94 1.55
C LEU A 27 -15.78 -6.66 2.94
N GLY A 28 -17.02 -6.22 3.00
CA GLY A 28 -17.76 -5.90 4.21
C GLY A 28 -19.12 -5.31 3.90
N THR A 29 -19.84 -4.95 4.94
CA THR A 29 -21.13 -4.24 4.82
C THR A 29 -21.05 -2.96 5.63
N PHE A 30 -21.31 -1.83 5.00
CA PHE A 30 -21.32 -0.52 5.63
C PHE A 30 -22.76 -0.18 6.06
N HIS A 31 -22.95 -0.04 7.36
CA HIS A 31 -24.21 0.45 7.93
C HIS A 31 -24.08 1.97 8.14
N ILE A 32 -24.56 2.74 7.16
CA ILE A 32 -24.51 4.20 7.20
C ILE A 32 -25.56 4.76 8.16
N GLU A 33 -26.73 4.11 8.21
CA GLU A 33 -27.81 4.41 9.14
C GLU A 33 -28.15 3.15 9.94
N PRO A 34 -28.43 3.26 11.26
CA PRO A 34 -28.65 2.10 12.12
C PRO A 34 -29.75 1.15 11.65
N ASP A 35 -30.84 1.68 11.10
CA ASP A 35 -32.03 0.93 10.70
C ASP A 35 -32.13 0.71 9.19
N ALA A 36 -31.17 1.23 8.40
CA ALA A 36 -31.14 1.07 6.95
C ALA A 36 -30.43 -0.23 6.53
N PRO A 37 -30.80 -0.80 5.38
CA PRO A 37 -30.04 -1.90 4.80
C PRO A 37 -28.58 -1.49 4.58
N GLY A 38 -27.63 -2.31 5.01
CA GLY A 38 -26.21 -2.03 4.77
C GLY A 38 -25.83 -2.07 3.29
N LEU A 39 -24.88 -1.24 2.90
CA LEU A 39 -24.23 -1.29 1.60
C LEU A 39 -23.19 -2.43 1.60
N ARG A 40 -23.33 -3.40 0.74
CA ARG A 40 -22.31 -4.42 0.54
C ARG A 40 -21.16 -3.86 -0.31
N ARG A 41 -19.99 -3.75 0.30
CA ARG A 41 -18.79 -3.28 -0.38
C ARG A 41 -18.16 -4.42 -1.18
N HIS A 42 -18.50 -4.51 -2.47
CA HIS A 42 -17.86 -5.45 -3.38
C HIS A 42 -16.51 -4.94 -3.89
N ALA A 43 -15.58 -5.87 -4.10
CA ALA A 43 -14.29 -5.58 -4.75
C ALA A 43 -14.51 -5.15 -6.20
N ASP A 44 -15.35 -5.86 -6.94
CA ASP A 44 -15.74 -5.56 -8.31
C ASP A 44 -16.59 -4.27 -8.36
N LEU A 45 -16.13 -3.27 -9.12
CA LEU A 45 -16.77 -1.97 -9.21
C LEU A 45 -18.13 -2.03 -9.92
N ALA A 46 -18.38 -2.98 -10.81
CA ALA A 46 -19.69 -3.12 -11.45
C ALA A 46 -20.74 -3.62 -10.44
N LYS A 47 -20.36 -4.57 -9.57
CA LYS A 47 -21.21 -4.99 -8.45
C LYS A 47 -21.44 -3.84 -7.46
N LEU A 48 -20.37 -3.07 -7.16
CA LEU A 48 -20.49 -1.91 -6.28
C LEU A 48 -21.43 -0.85 -6.85
N VAL A 49 -21.36 -0.54 -8.15
CA VAL A 49 -22.33 0.35 -8.83
C VAL A 49 -23.76 -0.13 -8.60
N SER A 50 -23.98 -1.45 -8.72
CA SER A 50 -25.31 -2.04 -8.50
C SER A 50 -25.81 -1.89 -7.06
N GLU A 51 -24.91 -2.00 -6.08
CA GLU A 51 -25.25 -1.74 -4.67
C GLU A 51 -25.49 -0.25 -4.40
N VAL A 52 -24.63 0.63 -4.92
CA VAL A 52 -24.78 2.09 -4.78
C VAL A 52 -26.12 2.57 -5.34
N LYS A 53 -26.59 1.97 -6.45
CA LYS A 53 -27.87 2.32 -7.06
C LYS A 53 -29.08 2.17 -6.12
N ARG A 54 -28.99 1.31 -5.10
CA ARG A 54 -30.04 1.11 -4.09
C ARG A 54 -30.18 2.32 -3.15
N PHE A 55 -29.09 3.09 -2.98
CA PHE A 55 -29.00 4.23 -2.05
C PHE A 55 -29.03 5.57 -2.81
N SER A 56 -28.27 5.66 -3.89
CA SER A 56 -28.21 6.83 -4.76
C SER A 56 -28.15 6.42 -6.24
N PRO A 57 -29.27 6.44 -6.96
CA PRO A 57 -29.27 6.18 -8.41
C PRO A 57 -28.32 7.13 -9.18
N ARG A 58 -28.31 8.42 -8.82
CA ARG A 58 -27.43 9.42 -9.41
C ARG A 58 -25.96 9.12 -9.09
N GLY A 59 -25.63 8.80 -7.85
CA GLY A 59 -24.28 8.43 -7.44
C GLY A 59 -23.77 7.18 -8.17
N ALA A 60 -24.66 6.20 -8.42
CA ALA A 60 -24.33 5.01 -9.21
C ALA A 60 -23.98 5.36 -10.67
N GLU A 61 -24.75 6.24 -11.33
CA GLU A 61 -24.43 6.69 -12.68
C GLU A 61 -23.11 7.47 -12.75
N GLU A 62 -22.85 8.31 -11.75
CA GLU A 62 -21.57 9.04 -11.64
C GLU A 62 -20.39 8.09 -11.45
N LEU A 63 -20.53 7.08 -10.58
CA LEU A 63 -19.51 6.05 -10.37
C LEU A 63 -19.29 5.20 -11.62
N GLU A 64 -20.37 4.77 -12.30
CA GLU A 64 -20.27 3.97 -13.53
C GLU A 64 -19.47 4.70 -14.61
N ARG A 65 -19.68 6.02 -14.79
CA ARG A 65 -18.87 6.86 -15.70
C ARG A 65 -17.42 7.00 -15.25
N ALA A 66 -17.14 6.95 -13.95
CA ALA A 66 -15.80 7.07 -13.38
C ALA A 66 -14.97 5.78 -13.49
N VAL A 67 -15.61 4.60 -13.46
CA VAL A 67 -14.95 3.28 -13.45
C VAL A 67 -13.86 3.13 -14.53
N PRO A 68 -14.10 3.45 -15.82
CA PRO A 68 -13.06 3.32 -16.84
C PRO A 68 -11.80 4.16 -16.56
N LYS A 69 -11.98 5.37 -16.02
CA LYS A 69 -10.87 6.26 -15.65
C LYS A 69 -10.09 5.69 -14.45
N ILE A 70 -10.80 5.19 -13.44
CA ILE A 70 -10.20 4.53 -12.25
C ILE A 70 -9.38 3.32 -12.69
N ARG A 71 -9.91 2.47 -13.56
CA ARG A 71 -9.19 1.31 -14.14
C ARG A 71 -7.94 1.73 -14.90
N THR A 72 -7.99 2.82 -15.68
CA THR A 72 -6.83 3.35 -16.40
C THR A 72 -5.76 3.89 -15.45
N MET A 73 -6.15 4.64 -14.42
CA MET A 73 -5.24 5.12 -13.38
C MET A 73 -4.55 3.96 -12.66
N TYR A 74 -5.31 2.96 -12.21
CA TYR A 74 -4.76 1.77 -11.57
C TYR A 74 -3.80 1.01 -12.48
N ALA A 75 -4.19 0.71 -13.73
CA ALA A 75 -3.35 -0.02 -14.67
C ALA A 75 -2.01 0.71 -14.92
N SER A 76 -2.03 2.04 -14.93
CA SER A 76 -0.84 2.85 -15.12
C SER A 76 0.02 2.90 -13.84
N LEU A 77 -0.59 3.10 -12.67
CA LEU A 77 0.11 3.07 -11.37
C LEU A 77 0.76 1.70 -11.13
N SER A 78 0.04 0.61 -11.40
CA SER A 78 0.55 -0.76 -11.25
C SER A 78 1.66 -1.12 -12.23
N GLY A 79 1.80 -0.38 -13.31
CA GLY A 79 2.88 -0.49 -14.28
C GLY A 79 4.18 0.21 -13.89
N LEU A 80 4.20 0.98 -12.79
CA LEU A 80 5.41 1.63 -12.28
C LEU A 80 6.37 0.61 -11.62
N PRO A 81 7.65 0.97 -11.39
CA PRO A 81 8.58 0.07 -10.72
C PRO A 81 8.18 -0.22 -9.26
N THR A 82 8.40 -1.46 -8.82
CA THR A 82 8.13 -1.91 -7.45
C THR A 82 9.19 -1.48 -6.43
N THR A 83 10.30 -0.92 -6.90
CA THR A 83 11.42 -0.50 -6.05
C THR A 83 11.22 0.94 -5.59
N ALA A 84 11.71 1.24 -4.38
CA ALA A 84 11.77 2.61 -3.89
C ALA A 84 12.55 3.49 -4.87
N LEU A 85 11.93 4.60 -5.28
CA LEU A 85 12.53 5.53 -6.22
C LEU A 85 13.34 6.58 -5.45
N ARG A 86 14.60 6.72 -5.81
CA ARG A 86 15.41 7.85 -5.37
C ARG A 86 15.16 9.04 -6.28
N ALA A 87 15.16 10.25 -5.73
CA ALA A 87 15.01 11.47 -6.49
C ALA A 87 16.34 11.87 -7.18
N ASP A 88 16.83 11.02 -8.11
CA ASP A 88 18.02 11.29 -8.88
C ASP A 88 17.79 11.14 -10.38
N TRP A 89 18.68 11.74 -11.19
CA TRP A 89 18.55 11.77 -12.63
C TRP A 89 18.60 10.37 -13.30
N LYS A 90 19.28 9.40 -12.68
CA LYS A 90 19.39 8.02 -13.19
C LYS A 90 18.03 7.31 -13.10
N VAL A 91 17.29 7.55 -12.02
CA VAL A 91 15.92 7.06 -11.87
C VAL A 91 14.99 7.72 -12.89
N ALA A 92 15.12 9.03 -13.11
CA ALA A 92 14.34 9.70 -14.15
C ALA A 92 14.59 9.10 -15.54
N LEU A 93 15.84 8.82 -15.88
CA LEU A 93 16.22 8.18 -17.15
C LEU A 93 15.67 6.73 -17.24
N MET A 94 15.74 5.97 -16.16
CA MET A 94 15.19 4.61 -16.07
C MET A 94 13.66 4.62 -16.29
N ILE A 95 12.96 5.55 -15.65
CA ILE A 95 11.50 5.69 -15.80
C ILE A 95 11.16 6.02 -17.25
N LEU A 96 11.82 7.01 -17.84
CA LEU A 96 11.61 7.40 -19.22
C LEU A 96 11.93 6.28 -20.22
N SER A 97 12.95 5.44 -19.97
CA SER A 97 13.34 4.37 -20.90
C SER A 97 12.50 3.10 -20.77
N ARG A 98 12.04 2.75 -19.58
CA ARG A 98 11.40 1.45 -19.30
C ARG A 98 9.92 1.53 -19.00
N TYR A 99 9.43 2.69 -18.55
CA TYR A 99 8.07 2.86 -18.03
C TYR A 99 7.22 3.87 -18.81
N MET A 100 7.63 4.19 -20.05
CA MET A 100 6.94 5.15 -20.94
C MET A 100 5.44 4.88 -21.07
N LYS A 101 5.03 3.59 -21.18
CA LYS A 101 3.60 3.24 -21.30
C LYS A 101 2.82 3.59 -20.05
N ALA A 102 3.37 3.32 -18.85
CA ALA A 102 2.75 3.69 -17.59
C ALA A 102 2.67 5.21 -17.44
N MET A 103 3.75 5.91 -17.78
CA MET A 103 3.81 7.38 -17.74
C MET A 103 2.81 8.03 -18.72
N ALA A 104 2.69 7.50 -19.94
CA ALA A 104 1.71 7.98 -20.91
C ALA A 104 0.27 7.79 -20.39
N GLY A 105 -0.02 6.65 -19.74
CA GLY A 105 -1.32 6.40 -19.14
C GLY A 105 -1.62 7.31 -17.94
N LEU A 106 -0.60 7.75 -17.20
CA LEU A 106 -0.75 8.69 -16.09
C LEU A 106 -0.83 10.15 -16.53
N GLY A 107 -0.35 10.49 -17.73
CA GLY A 107 -0.29 11.87 -18.24
C GLY A 107 -1.59 12.66 -18.03
N PRO A 108 -2.77 12.15 -18.43
CA PRO A 108 -4.03 12.86 -18.25
C PRO A 108 -4.43 13.08 -16.77
N TYR A 109 -3.84 12.33 -15.85
CA TYR A 109 -4.16 12.34 -14.42
C TYR A 109 -3.04 12.96 -13.56
N SER A 110 -1.91 13.33 -14.17
CA SER A 110 -0.71 13.82 -13.45
C SER A 110 -0.98 15.05 -12.59
N GLY A 111 -1.91 15.90 -13.00
CA GLY A 111 -2.30 17.10 -12.25
C GLY A 111 -3.21 16.81 -11.05
N VAL A 112 -3.94 15.70 -11.03
CA VAL A 112 -4.91 15.38 -9.97
C VAL A 112 -4.40 14.31 -9.00
N LEU A 113 -3.58 13.37 -9.46
CA LEU A 113 -3.09 12.28 -8.62
C LEU A 113 -2.31 12.71 -7.36
N PRO A 114 -1.48 13.76 -7.38
CA PRO A 114 -0.82 14.25 -6.16
C PRO A 114 -1.71 15.13 -5.27
N GLN A 115 -2.93 15.44 -5.70
CA GLN A 115 -3.88 16.27 -4.96
C GLN A 115 -4.70 15.43 -3.97
N PRO A 116 -5.40 16.07 -3.00
CA PRO A 116 -6.41 15.39 -2.18
C PRO A 116 -7.50 14.71 -3.01
N THR A 117 -8.03 13.59 -2.52
CA THR A 117 -9.05 12.78 -3.22
C THR A 117 -10.32 13.58 -3.57
N VAL A 118 -10.67 14.59 -2.79
CA VAL A 118 -11.77 15.50 -3.13
C VAL A 118 -11.58 16.13 -4.52
N LYS A 119 -10.35 16.43 -4.94
CA LYS A 119 -10.05 16.95 -6.29
C LYS A 119 -10.19 15.87 -7.37
N LEU A 120 -9.88 14.62 -7.04
CA LEU A 120 -10.15 13.51 -7.95
C LEU A 120 -11.65 13.29 -8.15
N LEU A 121 -12.44 13.39 -7.09
CA LEU A 121 -13.91 13.31 -7.21
C LEU A 121 -14.47 14.41 -8.12
N ASP A 122 -13.95 15.64 -7.98
CA ASP A 122 -14.31 16.75 -8.87
C ASP A 122 -13.90 16.46 -10.33
N PHE A 123 -12.69 15.97 -10.56
CA PHE A 123 -12.17 15.59 -11.88
C PHE A 123 -12.98 14.45 -12.54
N LEU A 124 -13.48 13.52 -11.73
CA LEU A 124 -14.32 12.40 -12.16
C LEU A 124 -15.80 12.81 -12.35
N ASP A 125 -16.15 14.07 -12.07
CA ASP A 125 -17.52 14.61 -12.08
C ASP A 125 -18.47 13.90 -11.10
N ILE A 126 -17.93 13.47 -9.95
CA ILE A 126 -18.68 12.88 -8.84
C ILE A 126 -19.15 14.03 -7.94
N LYS A 127 -20.45 14.38 -8.05
CA LYS A 127 -21.09 15.49 -7.35
C LYS A 127 -22.15 15.03 -6.36
N ASP A 128 -22.64 13.81 -6.50
CA ASP A 128 -23.66 13.25 -5.62
C ASP A 128 -23.17 13.24 -4.17
N PRO A 129 -23.90 13.83 -3.21
CA PRO A 129 -23.46 13.94 -1.83
C PRO A 129 -23.27 12.59 -1.15
N TRP A 130 -24.14 11.62 -1.44
CA TRP A 130 -24.05 10.29 -0.88
C TRP A 130 -22.81 9.54 -1.38
N MET A 131 -22.51 9.67 -2.69
CA MET A 131 -21.32 9.08 -3.27
C MET A 131 -20.03 9.71 -2.71
N ARG A 132 -20.03 11.02 -2.46
CA ARG A 132 -18.89 11.71 -1.81
C ARG A 132 -18.72 11.25 -0.36
N TYR A 133 -19.81 11.07 0.38
CA TYR A 133 -19.77 10.50 1.72
C TYR A 133 -19.20 9.06 1.72
N LEU A 134 -19.60 8.22 0.76
CA LEU A 134 -19.01 6.88 0.59
C LEU A 134 -17.50 6.97 0.30
N ALA A 135 -17.06 7.93 -0.52
CA ALA A 135 -15.65 8.14 -0.79
C ALA A 135 -14.87 8.61 0.46
N ASP A 136 -15.46 9.45 1.30
CA ASP A 136 -14.89 9.84 2.60
C ASP A 136 -14.69 8.64 3.52
N LEU A 137 -15.68 7.73 3.58
CA LEU A 137 -15.60 6.50 4.35
C LEU A 137 -14.51 5.56 3.81
N GLU A 138 -14.42 5.38 2.50
CA GLU A 138 -13.35 4.60 1.86
C GLU A 138 -11.97 5.19 2.15
N CYS A 139 -11.83 6.52 2.08
CA CYS A 139 -10.59 7.22 2.44
C CYS A 139 -10.24 7.03 3.91
N PHE A 140 -11.22 7.13 4.81
CA PHE A 140 -11.02 6.91 6.24
C PHE A 140 -10.53 5.48 6.53
N LEU A 141 -11.11 4.47 5.90
CA LEU A 141 -10.68 3.08 6.06
C LEU A 141 -9.28 2.84 5.48
N LEU A 142 -8.88 3.62 4.48
CA LEU A 142 -7.59 3.51 3.83
C LEU A 142 -6.46 4.22 4.58
N SER A 143 -6.67 5.46 4.98
CA SER A 143 -5.62 6.36 5.49
C SER A 143 -5.91 6.95 6.88
N GLY A 144 -7.09 6.70 7.45
CA GLY A 144 -7.53 7.27 8.74
C GLY A 144 -8.02 8.71 8.65
N VAL A 145 -8.10 9.28 7.44
CA VAL A 145 -8.62 10.64 7.17
C VAL A 145 -9.61 10.60 6.01
N ASP A 146 -10.40 11.66 5.86
CA ASP A 146 -11.38 11.78 4.77
C ASP A 146 -10.75 12.04 3.39
N ALA A 147 -11.57 12.28 2.37
CA ALA A 147 -11.11 12.57 1.02
C ALA A 147 -10.33 13.90 0.89
N SER A 148 -10.41 14.78 1.89
CA SER A 148 -9.63 16.02 1.90
C SER A 148 -8.18 15.80 2.38
N GLY A 149 -7.93 14.75 3.16
CA GLY A 149 -6.62 14.38 3.69
C GLY A 149 -5.95 13.25 2.92
N THR A 150 -6.72 12.40 2.22
CA THR A 150 -6.19 11.23 1.48
C THR A 150 -5.72 11.66 0.08
N VAL A 151 -4.53 11.20 -0.33
CA VAL A 151 -3.97 11.49 -1.66
C VAL A 151 -4.73 10.72 -2.75
N SER A 152 -5.08 11.40 -3.85
CA SER A 152 -5.82 10.81 -4.98
C SER A 152 -5.16 9.58 -5.59
N ALA A 153 -3.83 9.54 -5.65
CA ALA A 153 -3.09 8.38 -6.16
C ALA A 153 -3.30 7.13 -5.30
N GLU A 154 -3.35 7.30 -3.98
CA GLU A 154 -3.59 6.21 -3.03
C GLU A 154 -5.02 5.67 -3.18
N PHE A 155 -6.02 6.55 -3.19
CA PHE A 155 -7.41 6.16 -3.42
C PHE A 155 -7.58 5.42 -4.75
N ALA A 156 -7.07 5.96 -5.85
CA ALA A 156 -7.16 5.35 -7.17
C ALA A 156 -6.45 3.99 -7.25
N ALA A 157 -5.32 3.85 -6.55
CA ALA A 157 -4.56 2.61 -6.49
C ALA A 157 -5.34 1.50 -5.76
N VAL A 158 -5.87 1.78 -4.56
CA VAL A 158 -6.55 0.76 -3.74
C VAL A 158 -7.93 0.43 -4.31
N PHE A 159 -8.69 1.44 -4.72
CA PHE A 159 -10.01 1.25 -5.32
C PHE A 159 -9.94 0.47 -6.63
N GLY A 160 -8.95 0.80 -7.48
CA GLY A 160 -8.70 0.08 -8.73
C GLY A 160 -8.07 -1.29 -8.54
N ALA A 161 -7.26 -1.50 -7.47
CA ALA A 161 -6.71 -2.81 -7.13
C ALA A 161 -7.82 -3.80 -6.78
N SER A 162 -8.78 -3.38 -5.96
CA SER A 162 -9.94 -4.18 -5.59
C SER A 162 -10.69 -4.67 -6.82
N ASP A 163 -11.00 -3.76 -7.75
CA ASP A 163 -11.69 -4.09 -9.01
C ASP A 163 -10.89 -5.04 -9.91
N SER A 164 -9.58 -4.82 -10.03
CA SER A 164 -8.70 -5.65 -10.85
C SER A 164 -8.59 -7.10 -10.37
N LEU A 165 -8.69 -7.31 -9.05
CA LEU A 165 -8.67 -8.63 -8.43
C LEU A 165 -10.06 -9.27 -8.40
N GLY A 166 -11.12 -8.45 -8.31
CA GLY A 166 -12.52 -8.87 -8.21
C GLY A 166 -12.89 -9.51 -6.87
N VAL A 167 -11.90 -9.78 -6.02
CA VAL A 167 -12.03 -10.37 -4.69
C VAL A 167 -10.92 -9.83 -3.78
N SER A 168 -11.10 -9.95 -2.48
CA SER A 168 -10.01 -9.84 -1.50
C SER A 168 -9.62 -11.20 -0.99
N GLU A 169 -8.37 -11.32 -0.57
CA GLU A 169 -7.79 -12.56 -0.09
C GLU A 169 -7.26 -12.38 1.33
N PHE A 170 -7.47 -13.39 2.16
CA PHE A 170 -6.95 -13.45 3.50
C PHE A 170 -6.10 -14.71 3.67
N PRO A 171 -4.91 -14.65 4.28
CA PRO A 171 -4.10 -15.84 4.51
C PRO A 171 -4.85 -16.86 5.36
N ARG A 172 -4.92 -18.10 4.90
CA ARG A 172 -5.44 -19.21 5.71
C ARG A 172 -4.55 -19.40 6.93
N GLY A 173 -5.13 -19.35 8.12
CA GLY A 173 -4.39 -19.33 9.38
C GLY A 173 -4.08 -17.94 9.93
N GLY A 174 -4.48 -16.87 9.20
CA GLY A 174 -4.36 -15.48 9.67
C GLY A 174 -3.10 -14.76 9.19
N ALA A 175 -2.98 -13.50 9.60
CA ALA A 175 -1.86 -12.63 9.17
C ALA A 175 -0.48 -13.13 9.62
N GLU A 176 -0.42 -13.95 10.66
CA GLU A 176 0.83 -14.58 11.14
C GLU A 176 1.51 -15.43 10.07
N GLU A 177 0.75 -16.03 9.15
CA GLU A 177 1.30 -16.85 8.06
C GLU A 177 2.18 -16.05 7.10
N ILE A 178 1.93 -14.74 6.98
CA ILE A 178 2.81 -13.83 6.24
C ILE A 178 4.19 -13.77 6.89
N ALA A 179 4.24 -13.58 8.22
CA ALA A 179 5.49 -13.53 8.95
C ALA A 179 6.25 -14.88 8.91
N LYS A 180 5.52 -15.99 9.06
CA LYS A 180 6.09 -17.35 8.97
C LYS A 180 6.67 -17.63 7.57
N ALA A 181 6.00 -17.20 6.50
CA ALA A 181 6.52 -17.38 5.15
C ALA A 181 7.78 -16.53 4.90
N LEU A 182 7.84 -15.30 5.41
CA LEU A 182 9.04 -14.47 5.36
C LEU A 182 10.19 -15.08 6.16
N GLN A 183 9.90 -15.64 7.34
CA GLN A 183 10.89 -16.34 8.16
C GLN A 183 11.45 -17.57 7.44
N ARG A 184 10.60 -18.44 6.88
CA ARG A 184 11.06 -19.59 6.07
C ARG A 184 11.96 -19.14 4.91
N GLY A 185 11.57 -18.07 4.22
CA GLY A 185 12.36 -17.49 3.15
C GLY A 185 13.73 -17.00 3.63
N LEU A 186 13.78 -16.34 4.79
CA LEU A 186 15.03 -15.89 5.40
C LEU A 186 15.95 -17.09 5.76
N GLU A 187 15.41 -18.09 6.44
CA GLU A 187 16.14 -19.29 6.88
C GLU A 187 16.67 -20.10 5.68
N LYS A 188 15.92 -20.18 4.59
CA LYS A 188 16.33 -20.82 3.33
C LYS A 188 17.63 -20.22 2.75
N TYR A 189 17.85 -18.94 3.00
CA TYR A 189 19.08 -18.23 2.58
C TYR A 189 20.11 -18.10 3.70
N GLY A 190 20.00 -18.89 4.78
CA GLY A 190 20.96 -18.93 5.88
C GLY A 190 20.80 -17.80 6.90
N GLY A 191 19.69 -17.06 6.85
CA GLY A 191 19.38 -16.02 7.84
C GLY A 191 18.85 -16.61 9.15
N GLU A 192 18.91 -15.81 10.21
CA GLU A 192 18.45 -16.17 11.56
C GLU A 192 17.50 -15.11 12.11
N VAL A 193 16.41 -15.51 12.74
CA VAL A 193 15.51 -14.62 13.50
C VAL A 193 15.79 -14.77 14.98
N ARG A 194 16.18 -13.70 15.63
CA ARG A 194 16.42 -13.65 17.09
C ARG A 194 15.33 -12.87 17.79
N LEU A 195 14.34 -13.56 18.32
CA LEU A 195 13.27 -12.95 19.10
C LEU A 195 13.74 -12.55 20.50
N LYS A 196 13.02 -11.63 21.15
CA LYS A 196 13.32 -11.11 22.51
C LYS A 196 14.76 -10.58 22.62
N THR A 197 15.28 -10.02 21.52
CA THR A 197 16.63 -9.50 21.41
C THR A 197 16.55 -8.01 21.13
N HIS A 198 16.63 -7.21 22.20
CA HIS A 198 16.59 -5.76 22.10
C HIS A 198 17.94 -5.21 21.68
N VAL A 199 17.94 -4.27 20.74
CA VAL A 199 19.13 -3.53 20.30
C VAL A 199 19.16 -2.19 21.01
N ASP A 200 20.25 -1.90 21.73
CA ASP A 200 20.43 -0.64 22.44
C ASP A 200 21.12 0.42 21.58
N GLU A 201 22.02 -0.01 20.69
CA GLU A 201 22.87 0.94 19.96
C GLU A 201 23.31 0.36 18.60
N ILE A 202 23.41 1.20 17.58
CA ILE A 202 24.08 0.91 16.32
C ILE A 202 25.55 1.29 16.46
N ILE A 203 26.44 0.31 16.29
CA ILE A 203 27.90 0.53 16.41
C ILE A 203 28.37 1.25 15.14
N VAL A 204 28.98 2.43 15.34
CA VAL A 204 29.54 3.24 14.23
C VAL A 204 31.05 3.38 14.43
N GLU A 205 31.81 2.98 13.42
CA GLU A 205 33.26 3.13 13.38
C GLU A 205 33.66 3.88 12.10
N ASN A 206 34.41 4.97 12.23
CA ASN A 206 34.86 5.80 11.10
C ASN A 206 33.68 6.26 10.19
N GLY A 207 32.54 6.62 10.79
CA GLY A 207 31.35 7.07 10.05
C GLY A 207 30.56 5.96 9.36
N THR A 208 30.85 4.68 9.62
CA THR A 208 30.20 3.53 9.02
C THR A 208 29.55 2.66 10.09
N ALA A 209 28.28 2.28 9.89
CA ALA A 209 27.63 1.31 10.76
C ALA A 209 28.24 -0.09 10.52
N VAL A 210 28.74 -0.72 11.59
CA VAL A 210 29.48 -2.00 11.55
C VAL A 210 28.84 -3.09 12.41
N GLY A 211 27.70 -2.81 13.03
CA GLY A 211 27.00 -3.79 13.85
C GLY A 211 25.99 -3.14 14.81
N VAL A 212 25.54 -3.95 15.75
CA VAL A 212 24.60 -3.52 16.80
C VAL A 212 25.05 -4.05 18.16
N LYS A 213 24.77 -3.28 19.21
CA LYS A 213 24.97 -3.67 20.61
C LYS A 213 23.62 -4.13 21.18
N LEU A 214 23.64 -5.27 21.83
CA LEU A 214 22.45 -5.86 22.42
C LEU A 214 22.28 -5.40 23.87
N ALA A 215 21.02 -5.22 24.26
CA ALA A 215 20.63 -4.85 25.63
C ALA A 215 21.10 -5.85 26.67
N ASN A 216 21.19 -5.37 27.92
CA ASN A 216 21.49 -6.18 29.11
C ASN A 216 22.82 -6.95 29.02
N GLY A 217 23.82 -6.41 28.36
CA GLY A 217 25.14 -7.02 28.27
C GLY A 217 25.19 -8.32 27.44
N LYS A 218 24.21 -8.56 26.57
CA LYS A 218 24.16 -9.74 25.69
C LYS A 218 25.19 -9.72 24.56
N GLY A 219 26.10 -8.72 24.54
CA GLY A 219 27.18 -8.61 23.57
C GLY A 219 26.83 -7.78 22.33
N GLU A 220 27.58 -8.00 21.28
CA GLU A 220 27.49 -7.28 20.01
C GLU A 220 27.28 -8.25 18.85
N ILE A 221 26.61 -7.78 17.80
CA ILE A 221 26.53 -8.50 16.53
C ILE A 221 27.18 -7.60 15.48
N ARG A 222 28.23 -8.08 14.83
CA ARG A 222 28.92 -7.37 13.76
C ARG A 222 28.34 -7.74 12.40
N ALA A 223 28.15 -6.72 11.55
CA ALA A 223 27.65 -6.89 10.19
C ALA A 223 28.13 -5.74 9.30
N PRO A 224 28.42 -5.99 8.02
CA PRO A 224 28.85 -4.95 7.09
C PRO A 224 27.71 -4.01 6.66
N ILE A 225 26.46 -4.39 6.90
CA ILE A 225 25.26 -3.60 6.60
C ILE A 225 24.32 -3.72 7.79
N VAL A 226 23.81 -2.59 8.27
CA VAL A 226 22.79 -2.51 9.31
C VAL A 226 21.56 -1.84 8.72
N LEU A 227 20.42 -2.55 8.77
CA LEU A 227 19.10 -2.03 8.36
C LEU A 227 18.27 -1.79 9.62
N SER A 228 17.83 -0.56 9.84
CA SER A 228 16.91 -0.22 10.92
C SER A 228 15.49 -0.10 10.39
N ASN A 229 14.57 -0.86 10.99
CA ASN A 229 13.12 -0.71 10.79
C ASN A 229 12.44 -0.03 12.00
N ALA A 230 13.22 0.53 12.91
CA ALA A 230 12.71 1.44 13.94
C ALA A 230 12.28 2.77 13.31
N SER A 231 11.55 3.61 14.07
CA SER A 231 11.19 4.94 13.57
C SER A 231 12.45 5.76 13.25
N VAL A 232 12.32 6.77 12.40
CA VAL A 232 13.42 7.72 12.11
C VAL A 232 13.89 8.37 13.41
N TRP A 233 12.96 8.75 14.29
CA TRP A 233 13.27 9.35 15.59
C TRP A 233 14.05 8.40 16.50
N ASP A 234 13.64 7.13 16.60
CA ASP A 234 14.36 6.13 17.40
C ASP A 234 15.71 5.82 16.80
N THR A 235 15.79 5.67 15.48
CA THR A 235 17.05 5.36 14.80
C THR A 235 18.09 6.48 15.02
N TYR A 236 17.70 7.74 14.74
CA TYR A 236 18.63 8.87 14.83
C TYR A 236 18.74 9.47 16.24
N GLY A 237 17.69 9.40 17.04
CA GLY A 237 17.63 9.99 18.37
C GLY A 237 18.10 9.06 19.49
N THR A 238 17.99 7.74 19.30
CA THR A 238 18.26 6.75 20.36
C THR A 238 19.31 5.73 19.98
N LEU A 239 19.20 5.11 18.76
CA LEU A 239 20.06 3.99 18.40
C LEU A 239 21.41 4.42 17.84
N LEU A 240 21.51 5.56 17.17
CA LEU A 240 22.78 6.08 16.71
C LEU A 240 23.52 6.83 17.81
N PRO A 241 24.87 6.66 17.93
CA PRO A 241 25.69 7.46 18.83
C PRO A 241 25.55 8.96 18.53
N LYS A 242 25.57 9.81 19.56
CA LYS A 242 25.53 11.26 19.38
C LYS A 242 26.67 11.73 18.49
N GLY A 243 26.32 12.44 17.42
CA GLY A 243 27.27 12.98 16.45
C GLY A 243 27.70 11.99 15.36
N ALA A 244 27.05 10.83 15.23
CA ALA A 244 27.32 9.85 14.16
C ALA A 244 26.51 10.11 12.89
N ALA A 245 25.58 11.09 12.90
CA ALA A 245 24.74 11.50 11.76
C ALA A 245 25.09 12.90 11.30
#